data_d4cc9649019360df1a7398ad7efae572
#
_entry.id   d4cc9649019360df1a7398ad7efae572
#
_cell.length_a   1.000
_cell.length_b   1.000
_cell.length_c   1.000
_cell.angle_alpha   90.00
_cell.angle_beta   90.00
_cell.angle_gamma   90.00
#
_symmetry.space_group_name_H-M   'P 1'
#
loop_
_entity.id
_entity.type
_entity.pdbx_description
1 polymer ?
#
loop_
_entity_poly.entity_id
_entity_poly.type
_entity_poly.pdbx_seq_one_letter_code
_entity_poly.pdbx_strand_id
1 'polypeptide(L)'
;LEVIKLPETASANDIYNNFSPSVIKGGLDEVNINSDDMEVPILGKIAAGTPVEAIQNEVSRIPLPSNLEKNGDYFGLKVQGDSMIEAGINEGDTVIIRRTDTADNGKIVVALIDEHEAMLKRIRKKGKVVALESANKNYETKIFGPNRVKVQGVLVSLYRNF
;
A
#
# COMPACT_ATOMS: atom_id res chain seq x y z
N LEU A 1 -1.58 -58.23 2.40
CA LEU A 1 -1.82 -57.83 2.38
C LEU A 1 -1.95 -57.02 2.37
N GLU A 2 -1.81 -56.70 2.27
CA GLU A 2 -2.07 -56.19 2.21
C GLU A 2 -2.16 -55.32 2.15
N VAL A 3 -2.19 -55.93 1.92
CA VAL A 3 -2.48 -55.54 1.86
C VAL A 3 -2.61 -54.69 1.71
N ILE A 4 -2.58 -54.89 1.48
CA ILE A 4 -2.86 -54.53 1.34
C ILE A 4 -2.98 -53.68 1.07
N LYS A 5 -3.12 -53.80 0.91
CA LYS A 5 -3.39 -53.43 0.68
C LYS A 5 -3.66 -52.48 0.54
N LEU A 6 -3.71 -52.70 0.31
CA LEU A 6 -4.05 -52.33 0.25
C LEU A 6 -4.19 -51.61 -0.07
N PRO A 7 -4.15 -52.05 -0.16
CA PRO A 7 -4.36 -51.82 -0.46
C PRO A 7 -4.37 -51.23 -0.82
N GLU A 8 -4.39 -50.95 -0.96
CA GLU A 8 -4.39 -50.92 -1.13
C GLU A 8 -4.47 -50.24 -1.36
N THR A 9 -4.70 -50.67 -1.53
CA THR A 9 -4.94 -50.51 -1.59
C THR A 9 -5.16 -49.78 -1.52
N ALA A 10 -5.31 -49.95 -1.66
CA ALA A 10 -5.64 -49.62 -1.45
C ALA A 10 -5.62 -48.90 -1.16
N SER A 11 -5.51 -48.70 -1.02
CA SER A 11 -5.55 -48.11 -0.72
C SER A 11 -5.39 -47.14 -0.25
N ALA A 12 -5.23 -47.29 -0.39
CA ALA A 12 -5.09 -46.55 0.05
C ALA A 12 -5.04 -45.61 -0.21
N ASN A 13 -5.06 -45.59 -0.45
CA ASN A 13 -5.10 -44.66 -0.76
C ASN A 13 -5.79 -44.06 -0.92
N ASP A 14 -6.02 -44.64 -1.23
CA ASP A 14 -6.77 -44.07 -1.40
C ASP A 14 -7.30 -43.38 -0.69
N ILE A 15 -7.09 -43.58 -0.09
CA ILE A 15 -7.39 -42.78 0.48
C ILE A 15 -7.14 -41.73 0.77
N TYR A 16 -6.89 -41.80 0.69
CA TYR A 16 -6.50 -40.50 0.84
C TYR A 16 -6.84 -39.70 0.49
N ASN A 17 -7.13 -40.24 0.16
CA ASN A 17 -7.43 -39.40 -0.31
C ASN A 17 -8.13 -38.67 -0.23
N ASN A 18 -8.48 -39.19 -0.16
CA ASN A 18 -9.14 -38.44 -0.09
C ASN A 18 -9.41 -37.45 0.23
N PHE A 19 -9.11 -37.59 0.29
CA PHE A 19 -9.24 -36.54 0.49
C PHE A 19 -9.11 -35.66 0.06
N SER A 20 -9.11 -36.04 -0.17
CA SER A 20 -9.04 -35.22 -0.73
C SER A 20 -9.26 -34.50 -1.12
N PRO A 21 -9.32 -34.80 -1.25
CA PRO A 21 -9.52 -33.98 -1.79
C PRO A 21 -9.69 -33.17 -2.02
N SER A 22 -9.73 -33.40 -1.97
CA SER A 22 -9.82 -32.58 -2.32
C SER A 22 -9.97 -31.77 -2.41
N VAL A 23 -10.00 -32.24 -2.60
CA VAL A 23 -9.98 -31.49 -2.75
C VAL A 23 -9.99 -30.72 -2.85
N ILE A 24 -9.96 -31.03 -2.84
CA ILE A 24 -9.86 -30.32 -3.00
C ILE A 24 -9.64 -29.62 -3.23
N LYS A 25 -9.73 -29.97 -3.48
CA LYS A 25 -9.37 -29.20 -3.96
C LYS A 25 -9.42 -28.54 -4.37
N GLY A 26 -9.50 -28.91 -4.57
CA GLY A 26 -9.41 -28.15 -5.21
C GLY A 26 -9.43 -27.32 -5.48
N GLY A 27 -9.33 -27.47 -5.42
CA GLY A 27 -9.21 -26.62 -5.87
C GLY A 27 -9.25 -25.83 -5.75
N LEU A 28 -9.15 -25.82 -5.72
CA LEU A 28 -9.09 -24.91 -5.71
C LEU A 28 -8.75 -24.03 -5.72
N ASP A 29 -8.60 -24.22 -5.76
CA ASP A 29 -8.27 -23.26 -5.77
C ASP A 29 -7.87 -22.39 -5.91
N GLU A 30 -7.68 -22.51 -6.01
CA GLU A 30 -7.19 -21.62 -6.37
C GLU A 30 -7.42 -20.61 -6.70
N VAL A 31 -7.74 -20.89 -6.78
CA VAL A 31 -7.99 -20.11 -7.21
C VAL A 31 -7.91 -19.15 -7.20
N ASN A 32 -7.67 -19.23 -7.24
CA ASN A 32 -7.49 -18.46 -7.43
C ASN A 32 -7.74 -17.49 -7.18
N ILE A 33 -8.40 -17.87 -7.00
CA ILE A 33 -8.61 -16.79 -6.63
C ILE A 33 -7.71 -15.76 -6.26
N ASN A 34 -6.97 -16.08 -6.14
CA ASN A 34 -5.87 -15.35 -6.15
C ASN A 34 -5.90 -14.23 -7.08
N SER A 35 -6.55 -14.38 -8.12
CA SER A 35 -6.77 -13.32 -9.05
C SER A 35 -7.51 -12.17 -8.40
N ASP A 36 -8.22 -12.46 -7.35
CA ASP A 36 -8.92 -11.42 -6.63
C ASP A 36 -8.05 -10.79 -5.56
N ASP A 37 -6.93 -11.38 -5.29
CA ASP A 37 -6.03 -10.85 -4.29
C ASP A 37 -5.15 -9.80 -4.92
N MET A 38 -5.67 -8.61 -4.99
CA MET A 38 -4.90 -7.50 -5.49
C MET A 38 -3.85 -7.10 -4.49
N GLU A 39 -2.72 -6.71 -5.01
CA GLU A 39 -1.60 -6.29 -4.19
C GLU A 39 -1.26 -4.85 -4.49
N VAL A 40 -0.72 -4.18 -3.47
CA VAL A 40 -0.25 -2.81 -3.59
C VAL A 40 1.26 -2.84 -3.68
N PRO A 41 1.85 -2.28 -4.75
CA PRO A 41 3.30 -2.20 -4.84
C PRO A 41 3.83 -1.14 -3.88
N ILE A 42 4.88 -1.48 -3.15
CA ILE A 42 5.58 -0.57 -2.26
C ILE A 42 6.77 -0.02 -3.03
N LEU A 43 6.83 1.30 -3.18
CA LEU A 43 7.79 1.95 -4.06
C LEU A 43 9.04 2.45 -3.34
N GLY A 44 9.09 2.34 -2.02
CA GLY A 44 10.26 2.78 -1.27
C GLY A 44 9.88 3.49 0.00
N LYS A 45 10.80 4.31 0.48
CA LYS A 45 10.61 5.05 1.73
C LYS A 45 10.38 6.52 1.42
N ILE A 46 9.52 7.15 2.22
CA ILE A 46 9.27 8.58 2.09
C ILE A 46 9.58 9.27 3.42
N ALA A 47 10.34 10.34 3.34
CA ALA A 47 10.68 11.21 4.45
C ALA A 47 10.24 12.62 4.13
N ALA A 48 10.70 13.59 4.90
CA ALA A 48 10.43 14.99 4.62
C ALA A 48 11.37 15.43 3.49
N GLY A 49 10.97 15.25 2.25
CA GLY A 49 11.77 15.62 1.09
C GLY A 49 12.60 14.44 0.57
N THR A 50 11.94 13.53 -0.10
CA THR A 50 12.59 12.34 -0.67
C THR A 50 12.77 12.57 -2.17
N PRO A 51 13.98 12.32 -2.72
CA PRO A 51 14.14 12.40 -4.17
C PRO A 51 13.16 11.47 -4.88
N VAL A 52 12.56 11.95 -5.97
CA VAL A 52 11.54 11.18 -6.66
C VAL A 52 12.09 9.86 -7.18
N GLU A 53 13.38 9.81 -7.51
CA GLU A 53 14.01 8.59 -7.99
C GLU A 53 13.99 7.47 -6.96
N ALA A 54 13.93 7.82 -5.69
CA ALA A 54 13.94 6.83 -4.61
C ALA A 54 12.60 6.11 -4.45
N ILE A 55 11.55 6.59 -5.11
CA ILE A 55 10.20 6.00 -4.98
C ILE A 55 9.58 5.67 -6.33
N GLN A 56 10.40 5.34 -7.32
CA GLN A 56 9.91 5.02 -8.65
C GLN A 56 9.78 3.53 -8.89
N ASN A 57 10.56 2.72 -8.19
CA ASN A 57 10.63 1.29 -8.47
C ASN A 57 10.05 0.49 -7.31
N GLU A 58 9.34 -0.55 -7.66
CA GLU A 58 8.73 -1.43 -6.68
C GLU A 58 9.80 -2.20 -5.91
N VAL A 59 9.71 -2.19 -4.57
CA VAL A 59 10.65 -2.92 -3.71
C VAL A 59 9.96 -4.09 -3.01
N SER A 60 8.64 -4.07 -2.88
CA SER A 60 7.88 -5.16 -2.28
C SER A 60 6.40 -4.97 -2.61
N ARG A 61 5.56 -5.88 -2.12
CA ARG A 61 4.11 -5.80 -2.30
C ARG A 61 3.42 -6.18 -1.01
N ILE A 62 2.25 -5.61 -0.79
CA ILE A 62 1.38 -6.02 0.31
C ILE A 62 -0.03 -6.22 -0.22
N PRO A 63 -0.84 -7.03 0.46
CA PRO A 63 -2.23 -7.21 0.02
C PRO A 63 -3.00 -5.90 0.09
N LEU A 64 -3.91 -5.73 -0.86
CA LEU A 64 -4.81 -4.58 -0.84
C LEU A 64 -5.79 -4.76 0.32
N PRO A 65 -5.94 -3.75 1.19
CA PRO A 65 -6.94 -3.82 2.25
C PRO A 65 -8.34 -4.04 1.67
N SER A 66 -9.12 -4.88 2.34
CA SER A 66 -10.42 -5.31 1.82
C SER A 66 -11.44 -4.18 1.74
N ASN A 67 -11.21 -3.10 2.47
CA ASN A 67 -12.13 -1.96 2.45
C ASN A 67 -11.86 -0.98 1.31
N LEU A 68 -10.86 -1.25 0.48
CA LEU A 68 -10.53 -0.39 -0.65
C LEU A 68 -11.06 -0.99 -1.95
N GLU A 69 -11.36 -0.13 -2.90
CA GLU A 69 -11.89 -0.55 -4.19
C GLU A 69 -10.86 -1.33 -4.98
N LYS A 70 -11.27 -2.47 -5.51
CA LYS A 70 -10.34 -3.35 -6.21
C LYS A 70 -9.84 -2.77 -7.54
N ASN A 71 -10.61 -1.87 -8.12
CA ASN A 71 -10.24 -1.28 -9.41
C ASN A 71 -9.51 0.06 -9.26
N GLY A 72 -9.13 0.44 -8.04
CA GLY A 72 -8.34 1.63 -7.82
C GLY A 72 -6.89 1.42 -8.18
N ASP A 73 -6.18 2.51 -8.37
CA ASP A 73 -4.75 2.50 -8.65
C ASP A 73 -4.04 2.96 -7.39
N TYR A 74 -3.30 2.06 -6.76
CA TYR A 74 -2.68 2.31 -5.46
C TYR A 74 -1.19 2.06 -5.49
N PHE A 75 -0.48 2.74 -4.62
CA PHE A 75 0.90 2.41 -4.31
C PHE A 75 1.15 2.66 -2.84
N GLY A 76 2.21 2.07 -2.31
CA GLY A 76 2.57 2.22 -0.92
C GLY A 76 3.95 2.80 -0.75
N LEU A 77 4.14 3.48 0.38
CA LEU A 77 5.43 4.03 0.75
C LEU A 77 5.66 3.77 2.23
N LYS A 78 6.88 3.43 2.58
CA LYS A 78 7.24 3.25 3.97
C LYS A 78 7.64 4.59 4.57
N VAL A 79 7.08 4.91 5.71
CA VAL A 79 7.29 6.21 6.34
C VAL A 79 8.62 6.21 7.08
N GLN A 80 9.39 7.27 6.89
CA GLN A 80 10.64 7.50 7.57
C GLN A 80 10.57 8.86 8.26
N GLY A 81 10.92 8.88 9.54
CA GLY A 81 10.84 10.11 10.31
C GLY A 81 9.49 10.31 10.95
N ASP A 82 9.29 11.46 11.58
CA ASP A 82 8.14 11.73 12.44
C ASP A 82 7.34 12.96 12.02
N SER A 83 7.44 13.40 10.77
CA SER A 83 6.78 14.64 10.34
C SER A 83 5.25 14.54 10.36
N MET A 84 4.69 13.34 10.42
CA MET A 84 3.24 13.13 10.41
C MET A 84 2.74 12.41 11.66
N ILE A 85 3.50 12.47 12.75
CA ILE A 85 3.22 11.70 13.95
C ILE A 85 1.89 12.12 14.62
N GLU A 86 1.53 13.39 14.54
CA GLU A 86 0.29 13.87 15.16
C GLU A 86 -0.96 13.46 14.36
N ALA A 87 -0.77 12.94 13.16
CA ALA A 87 -1.84 12.33 12.39
C ALA A 87 -1.92 10.82 12.60
N GLY A 88 -1.12 10.29 13.53
CA GLY A 88 -1.09 8.86 13.80
C GLY A 88 -0.21 8.07 12.86
N ILE A 89 0.61 8.74 12.07
CA ILE A 89 1.50 8.08 11.09
C ILE A 89 2.91 8.07 11.68
N ASN A 90 3.40 6.88 12.02
CA ASN A 90 4.68 6.70 12.70
C ASN A 90 5.73 6.19 11.73
N GLU A 91 6.98 6.38 12.12
CA GLU A 91 8.08 5.79 11.37
C GLU A 91 7.92 4.27 11.30
N GLY A 92 8.14 3.71 10.13
CA GLY A 92 7.97 2.28 9.90
C GLY A 92 6.61 1.89 9.37
N ASP A 93 5.62 2.78 9.46
CA ASP A 93 4.30 2.52 8.89
C ASP A 93 4.39 2.49 7.38
N THR A 94 3.48 1.76 6.75
CA THR A 94 3.31 1.79 5.31
C THR A 94 2.02 2.54 4.99
N VAL A 95 2.13 3.64 4.27
CA VAL A 95 0.97 4.40 3.84
C VAL A 95 0.54 3.90 2.47
N ILE A 96 -0.77 3.71 2.29
CA ILE A 96 -1.33 3.29 1.02
C ILE A 96 -1.99 4.50 0.40
N ILE A 97 -1.56 4.81 -0.81
CA ILE A 97 -1.89 6.02 -1.52
C ILE A 97 -2.69 5.65 -2.76
N ARG A 98 -3.82 6.30 -2.96
CA ARG A 98 -4.56 6.17 -4.22
C ARG A 98 -4.06 7.24 -5.18
N ARG A 99 -3.64 6.80 -6.36
CA ARG A 99 -3.14 7.74 -7.38
C ARG A 99 -4.24 8.67 -7.82
N THR A 100 -3.96 9.95 -7.74
CA THR A 100 -4.83 11.00 -8.24
C THR A 100 -4.02 12.27 -8.32
N ASP A 101 -4.41 13.18 -9.19
CA ASP A 101 -3.71 14.47 -9.30
C ASP A 101 -4.47 15.59 -8.60
N THR A 102 -5.57 15.25 -7.92
CA THR A 102 -6.36 16.25 -7.19
C THR A 102 -6.59 15.78 -5.76
N ALA A 103 -6.78 16.75 -4.87
CA ALA A 103 -7.07 16.45 -3.47
C ALA A 103 -7.81 17.62 -2.85
N ASP A 104 -8.74 17.31 -1.95
CA ASP A 104 -9.44 18.32 -1.19
C ASP A 104 -8.54 18.89 -0.09
N ASN A 105 -8.85 20.10 0.35
CA ASN A 105 -8.11 20.71 1.45
C ASN A 105 -8.19 19.84 2.71
N GLY A 106 -7.05 19.74 3.39
CA GLY A 106 -6.96 18.99 4.63
C GLY A 106 -6.63 17.52 4.44
N LYS A 107 -6.57 17.04 3.23
CA LYS A 107 -6.19 15.65 2.97
C LYS A 107 -4.69 15.48 3.08
N ILE A 108 -4.29 14.26 3.45
CA ILE A 108 -2.86 13.90 3.47
C ILE A 108 -2.54 13.32 2.11
N VAL A 109 -1.50 13.87 1.48
CA VAL A 109 -1.16 13.56 0.11
C VAL A 109 0.32 13.29 -0.01
N VAL A 110 0.68 12.60 -1.08
CA VAL A 110 2.06 12.59 -1.58
C VAL A 110 2.13 13.69 -2.62
N ALA A 111 2.95 14.68 -2.35
CA ALA A 111 3.11 15.84 -3.21
C ALA A 111 4.51 15.82 -3.81
N LEU A 112 4.60 16.15 -5.08
CA LEU A 112 5.85 16.28 -5.81
C LEU A 112 6.16 17.76 -5.97
N ILE A 113 7.34 18.18 -5.52
CA ILE A 113 7.75 19.56 -5.53
C ILE A 113 8.81 19.75 -6.61
N ASP A 114 8.56 20.70 -7.51
CA ASP A 114 9.49 21.03 -8.61
C ASP A 114 9.93 19.80 -9.40
N GLU A 115 9.10 18.75 -9.40
CA GLU A 115 9.33 17.50 -10.09
C GLU A 115 10.57 16.74 -9.62
N HIS A 116 11.08 17.07 -8.45
CA HIS A 116 12.30 16.44 -7.90
C HIS A 116 12.11 15.78 -6.56
N GLU A 117 11.30 16.37 -5.68
CA GLU A 117 11.16 15.91 -4.31
C GLU A 117 9.74 15.50 -4.02
N ALA A 118 9.56 14.34 -3.39
CA ALA A 118 8.26 13.87 -2.93
C ALA A 118 8.17 14.03 -1.41
N MET A 119 7.00 14.41 -0.93
CA MET A 119 6.74 14.55 0.51
C MET A 119 5.35 14.05 0.83
N LEU A 120 5.20 13.51 2.03
CA LEU A 120 3.90 13.15 2.60
C LEU A 120 3.49 14.26 3.54
N LYS A 121 2.45 15.01 3.18
CA LYS A 121 2.04 16.20 3.93
C LYS A 121 0.54 16.38 3.83
N ARG A 122 0.00 17.23 4.70
CA ARG A 122 -1.39 17.67 4.60
C ARG A 122 -1.44 18.87 3.69
N ILE A 123 -2.29 18.82 2.68
CA ILE A 123 -2.37 19.89 1.68
C ILE A 123 -3.47 20.87 2.04
N ARG A 124 -3.17 22.16 1.88
CA ARG A 124 -4.15 23.22 1.97
C ARG A 124 -3.91 24.21 0.86
N LYS A 125 -4.96 24.47 0.11
CA LYS A 125 -4.90 25.42 -1.01
C LYS A 125 -5.65 26.66 -0.61
N LYS A 126 -5.01 27.81 -0.77
CA LYS A 126 -5.62 29.11 -0.49
C LYS A 126 -5.26 30.05 -1.60
N GLY A 127 -6.24 30.39 -2.44
CA GLY A 127 -6.01 31.29 -3.54
C GLY A 127 -4.91 30.76 -4.44
N LYS A 128 -3.83 31.52 -4.52
CA LYS A 128 -2.71 31.18 -5.41
C LYS A 128 -1.55 30.52 -4.69
N VAL A 129 -1.75 30.01 -3.48
CA VAL A 129 -0.69 29.35 -2.74
C VAL A 129 -1.15 27.97 -2.31
N VAL A 130 -0.17 27.09 -2.17
CA VAL A 130 -0.36 25.74 -1.68
C VAL A 130 0.51 25.58 -0.45
N ALA A 131 -0.11 25.27 0.68
CA ALA A 131 0.60 25.00 1.92
C ALA A 131 0.70 23.49 2.11
N LEU A 132 1.88 23.02 2.45
CA LEU A 132 2.13 21.62 2.78
C LEU A 132 2.51 21.57 4.25
N GLU A 133 1.57 21.04 5.06
CA GLU A 133 1.69 21.04 6.51
C GLU A 133 2.13 19.66 6.99
N SER A 134 3.11 19.66 7.88
CA SER A 134 3.42 18.46 8.65
C SER A 134 2.39 18.30 9.76
N ALA A 135 2.13 17.08 10.18
CA ALA A 135 1.34 16.82 11.37
C ALA A 135 2.31 16.62 12.54
N ASN A 136 3.10 17.64 12.80
CA ASN A 136 4.08 17.68 13.87
C ASN A 136 4.47 19.13 14.08
N LYS A 137 4.24 19.64 15.28
CA LYS A 137 4.48 21.04 15.60
C LYS A 137 5.94 21.44 15.51
N ASN A 138 6.85 20.47 15.47
CA ASN A 138 8.28 20.76 15.34
C ASN A 138 8.71 21.02 13.92
N TYR A 139 7.79 20.91 12.96
CA TYR A 139 8.06 21.13 11.54
C TYR A 139 7.30 22.33 11.05
N GLU A 140 7.94 23.14 10.24
CA GLU A 140 7.30 24.31 9.67
C GLU A 140 6.45 23.96 8.47
N THR A 141 5.36 24.69 8.31
CA THR A 141 4.55 24.60 7.10
C THR A 141 5.30 25.25 5.94
N LYS A 142 5.35 24.54 4.84
CA LYS A 142 6.01 25.06 3.64
C LYS A 142 4.96 25.55 2.65
N ILE A 143 5.22 26.69 2.07
CA ILE A 143 4.28 27.35 1.17
C ILE A 143 4.91 27.47 -0.20
N PHE A 144 4.15 27.09 -1.22
CA PHE A 144 4.62 27.05 -2.60
C PHE A 144 3.60 27.72 -3.52
N GLY A 145 4.09 28.20 -4.67
CA GLY A 145 3.20 28.53 -5.76
C GLY A 145 2.55 27.28 -6.32
N PRO A 146 1.35 27.39 -6.90
CA PRO A 146 0.61 26.21 -7.34
C PRO A 146 1.29 25.45 -8.48
N ASN A 147 2.14 26.10 -9.24
CA ASN A 147 2.86 25.44 -10.34
C ASN A 147 3.96 24.52 -9.86
N ARG A 148 4.37 24.65 -8.61
CA ARG A 148 5.50 23.91 -8.07
C ARG A 148 5.08 22.60 -7.39
N VAL A 149 3.79 22.41 -7.13
CA VAL A 149 3.27 21.29 -6.36
C VAL A 149 2.35 20.45 -7.25
N LYS A 150 2.68 19.17 -7.38
CA LYS A 150 1.82 18.23 -8.09
C LYS A 150 1.42 17.11 -7.14
N VAL A 151 0.12 16.91 -6.96
CA VAL A 151 -0.38 15.82 -6.13
C VAL A 151 -0.17 14.52 -6.88
N GLN A 152 0.43 13.56 -6.21
CA GLN A 152 0.65 12.21 -6.77
C GLN A 152 -0.41 11.24 -6.31
N GLY A 153 -1.02 11.51 -5.17
CA GLY A 153 -2.06 10.67 -4.64
C GLY A 153 -2.47 11.09 -3.24
N VAL A 154 -3.54 10.47 -2.77
CA VAL A 154 -4.16 10.77 -1.48
C VAL A 154 -4.05 9.55 -0.59
N LEU A 155 -3.74 9.77 0.67
CA LEU A 155 -3.69 8.71 1.68
C LEU A 155 -5.08 8.11 1.85
N VAL A 156 -5.18 6.79 1.71
CA VAL A 156 -6.45 6.08 1.89
C VAL A 156 -6.37 5.01 2.96
N SER A 157 -5.18 4.56 3.33
CA SER A 157 -5.05 3.51 4.34
C SER A 157 -3.65 3.50 4.93
N LEU A 158 -3.52 2.89 6.09
CA LEU A 158 -2.26 2.74 6.79
C LEU A 158 -2.08 1.26 7.14
N TYR A 159 -0.90 0.74 6.88
CA TYR A 159 -0.56 -0.63 7.21
C TYR A 159 0.58 -0.60 8.23
N ARG A 160 0.38 -1.29 9.35
CA ARG A 160 1.36 -1.32 10.43
C ARG A 160 1.54 -2.74 10.91
N ASN A 161 2.80 -3.14 11.00
CA ASN A 161 3.17 -4.45 11.51
C ASN A 161 3.77 -4.29 12.90
N PHE A 162 3.42 -5.21 13.77
CA PHE A 162 3.99 -5.22 15.12
C PHE A 162 4.90 -6.42 15.32
#